data_a124b7330ac9a2baf7e52ec522b505db
#
_entry.id   a124b7330ac9a2baf7e52ec522b505db
#
_cell.length_a   1.000
_cell.length_b   1.000
_cell.length_c   1.000
_cell.angle_alpha   90.00
_cell.angle_beta   90.00
_cell.angle_gamma   90.00
#
_symmetry.space_group_name_H-M   'P 1'
#
loop_
_entity.id
_entity.type
_entity.pdbx_description
1 polymer ?
#
loop_
_entity_poly.entity_id
_entity_poly.type
_entity_poly.pdbx_seq_one_letter_code
_entity_poly.pdbx_strand_id
1 'polypeptide(L)'
;MSDAQQHPHDASDATDSHEGLIKTPGQLIAVVVAAFVVPVVVIILMANFVAFGTKPGAGTDSMSPEAVARRIQPVGAVEVQLAGEATALKSGEQVFKNQCAACHATGAAGAPKPGDTAAWAPRVKTGYEALLTAALKGKGAMSAQGGGAFSDVEIGRAVVYMANQSGAKFDEPQAPAAAASAAN
;
A
#
# COMPACT_ATOMS: atom_id res chain seq x y z
N MET A 1 37.59 35.31 85.94
CA MET A 1 38.40 34.17 85.51
C MET A 1 37.64 33.55 84.38
N SER A 2 38.02 33.67 83.22
CA SER A 2 39.18 33.64 82.39
C SER A 2 38.73 33.64 80.93
N ASP A 3 39.39 34.35 80.30
CA ASP A 3 40.11 34.32 79.05
C ASP A 3 39.27 34.18 77.79
N ALA A 4 39.12 35.34 77.19
CA ALA A 4 38.79 35.51 75.76
C ALA A 4 40.03 35.20 74.93
N GLN A 5 39.97 34.12 74.14
CA GLN A 5 40.94 33.93 73.05
C GLN A 5 40.36 34.48 71.77
N GLN A 6 40.92 35.66 71.38
CA GLN A 6 40.78 36.24 70.08
C GLN A 6 41.58 35.42 69.05
N HIS A 7 40.91 34.78 68.14
CA HIS A 7 41.58 34.30 66.93
C HIS A 7 41.67 35.46 65.91
N PRO A 8 42.86 35.75 65.37
CA PRO A 8 42.94 36.65 64.25
C PRO A 8 42.36 36.03 62.97
N HIS A 9 41.43 36.74 62.42
CA HIS A 9 40.94 36.44 61.07
C HIS A 9 42.02 36.88 60.10
N ASP A 10 42.84 35.95 59.60
CA ASP A 10 43.58 36.11 58.37
C ASP A 10 42.59 36.22 57.25
N ALA A 11 42.30 37.44 56.86
CA ALA A 11 41.68 37.75 55.57
C ALA A 11 42.76 37.54 54.50
N SER A 12 42.86 36.29 54.04
CA SER A 12 43.56 36.00 52.80
C SER A 12 42.74 36.62 51.68
N ASP A 13 43.16 37.77 51.28
CA ASP A 13 42.76 38.49 50.07
C ASP A 13 43.15 37.62 48.87
N ALA A 14 42.25 36.72 48.52
CA ALA A 14 42.26 36.04 47.23
C ALA A 14 41.78 37.03 46.18
N THR A 15 42.68 37.95 45.80
CA THR A 15 42.56 38.66 44.54
C THR A 15 42.63 37.62 43.40
N ASP A 16 41.50 37.02 43.16
CA ASP A 16 41.23 36.20 41.94
C ASP A 16 41.35 37.20 40.77
N SER A 17 42.55 37.29 40.22
CA SER A 17 42.86 38.08 39.04
C SER A 17 42.16 37.41 37.87
N HIS A 18 40.87 37.69 37.70
CA HIS A 18 40.18 37.49 36.44
C HIS A 18 40.87 38.39 35.40
N GLU A 19 41.97 37.90 34.82
CA GLU A 19 42.54 38.53 33.62
C GLU A 19 41.44 38.49 32.56
N GLY A 20 40.68 39.56 32.49
CA GLY A 20 39.61 39.71 31.50
C GLY A 20 40.22 39.53 30.11
N LEU A 21 39.71 38.56 29.39
CA LEU A 21 40.04 38.27 27.98
C LEU A 21 39.97 39.53 27.08
N ILE A 22 39.37 40.62 27.58
CA ILE A 22 39.13 41.86 26.86
C ILE A 22 40.01 42.95 27.45
N LYS A 23 41.10 43.27 26.77
CA LYS A 23 42.07 44.25 27.20
C LYS A 23 41.98 45.62 26.50
N THR A 24 41.18 45.71 25.42
CA THR A 24 41.05 46.96 24.65
C THR A 24 39.59 47.25 24.35
N PRO A 25 39.14 48.49 24.24
CA PRO A 25 37.78 48.85 23.90
C PRO A 25 37.38 48.32 22.51
N GLY A 26 38.33 48.17 21.59
CA GLY A 26 38.08 47.57 20.29
C GLY A 26 37.76 46.08 20.39
N GLN A 27 38.40 45.33 21.29
CA GLN A 27 38.06 43.92 21.55
C GLN A 27 36.68 43.78 22.17
N LEU A 28 36.29 44.70 23.05
CA LEU A 28 34.94 44.70 23.62
C LEU A 28 33.87 44.84 22.52
N ILE A 29 34.05 45.83 21.64
CA ILE A 29 33.14 46.04 20.52
C ILE A 29 33.10 44.81 19.61
N ALA A 30 34.24 44.24 19.27
CA ALA A 30 34.33 43.05 18.45
C ALA A 30 33.60 41.83 19.06
N VAL A 31 33.76 41.59 20.36
CA VAL A 31 33.09 40.50 21.07
C VAL A 31 31.60 40.73 21.14
N VAL A 32 31.15 41.96 21.41
CA VAL A 32 29.72 42.29 21.43
C VAL A 32 29.09 42.11 20.04
N VAL A 33 29.74 42.60 19.00
CA VAL A 33 29.26 42.40 17.61
C VAL A 33 29.26 40.93 17.24
N ALA A 34 30.30 40.16 17.56
CA ALA A 34 30.36 38.74 17.31
C ALA A 34 29.25 37.97 18.05
N ALA A 35 28.96 38.34 19.31
CA ALA A 35 27.90 37.73 20.10
C ALA A 35 26.49 37.85 19.48
N PHE A 36 26.27 38.89 18.66
CA PHE A 36 25.03 39.07 17.94
C PHE A 36 25.09 38.49 16.51
N VAL A 37 26.16 38.74 15.80
CA VAL A 37 26.29 38.33 14.39
C VAL A 37 26.43 36.82 14.25
N VAL A 38 27.23 36.17 15.09
CA VAL A 38 27.46 34.72 15.00
C VAL A 38 26.15 33.91 15.14
N PRO A 39 25.34 34.12 16.20
CA PRO A 39 24.09 33.36 16.31
C PRO A 39 23.11 33.67 15.17
N VAL A 40 23.03 34.87 14.68
CA VAL A 40 22.19 35.23 13.54
C VAL A 40 22.64 34.49 12.27
N VAL A 41 23.94 34.49 12.00
CA VAL A 41 24.51 33.75 10.85
C VAL A 41 24.26 32.26 11.00
N VAL A 42 24.46 31.70 12.19
CA VAL A 42 24.18 30.28 12.45
C VAL A 42 22.70 29.95 12.21
N ILE A 43 21.79 30.79 12.69
CA ILE A 43 20.34 30.58 12.46
C ILE A 43 20.01 30.63 10.97
N ILE A 44 20.56 31.61 10.24
CA ILE A 44 20.37 31.73 8.79
C ILE A 44 20.92 30.47 8.06
N LEU A 45 22.10 30.02 8.41
CA LEU A 45 22.70 28.82 7.83
C LEU A 45 21.89 27.57 8.16
N MET A 46 21.42 27.41 9.39
CA MET A 46 20.57 26.33 9.81
C MET A 46 19.21 26.36 9.06
N ALA A 47 18.59 27.53 8.95
CA ALA A 47 17.36 27.71 8.19
C ALA A 47 17.56 27.36 6.71
N ASN A 48 18.66 27.82 6.10
CA ASN A 48 18.98 27.45 4.73
C ASN A 48 19.31 25.95 4.59
N PHE A 49 20.06 25.37 5.51
CA PHE A 49 20.36 23.94 5.51
C PHE A 49 19.07 23.11 5.59
N VAL A 50 18.11 23.49 6.45
CA VAL A 50 16.81 22.85 6.54
C VAL A 50 15.98 23.09 5.27
N ALA A 51 16.01 24.29 4.70
CA ALA A 51 15.24 24.61 3.48
C ALA A 51 15.81 23.94 2.22
N PHE A 52 17.15 23.82 2.09
CA PHE A 52 17.81 23.24 0.92
C PHE A 52 18.22 21.77 1.10
N GLY A 53 18.44 21.32 2.32
CA GLY A 53 18.88 19.95 2.66
C GLY A 53 17.75 18.98 2.93
N THR A 54 16.56 19.46 3.24
CA THR A 54 15.38 18.61 3.30
C THR A 54 14.80 18.52 1.90
N LYS A 55 14.93 17.36 1.26
CA LYS A 55 13.90 16.91 0.31
C LYS A 55 12.56 17.28 0.94
N PRO A 56 11.57 17.80 0.16
CA PRO A 56 10.29 18.18 0.72
C PRO A 56 9.86 17.10 1.71
N GLY A 57 9.75 17.50 2.96
CA GLY A 57 9.64 16.55 4.06
C GLY A 57 8.49 15.62 3.80
N ALA A 58 8.59 14.36 4.23
CA ALA A 58 7.58 13.30 4.07
C ALA A 58 6.14 13.68 4.52
N GLY A 59 5.86 14.95 4.69
CA GLY A 59 4.56 15.52 5.03
C GLY A 59 4.02 16.49 3.98
N THR A 60 4.85 17.24 3.24
CA THR A 60 4.39 18.26 2.30
C THR A 60 3.89 17.67 0.99
N ASP A 61 4.57 16.66 0.45
CA ASP A 61 4.09 15.94 -0.74
C ASP A 61 2.85 15.10 -0.45
N SER A 62 2.66 14.69 0.81
CA SER A 62 1.51 13.89 1.21
C SER A 62 0.18 14.66 1.13
N MET A 63 0.23 15.98 1.08
CA MET A 63 -0.94 16.86 0.95
C MET A 63 -1.07 17.44 -0.46
N SER A 64 -0.20 17.05 -1.40
CA SER A 64 -0.38 17.45 -2.80
C SER A 64 -1.68 16.90 -3.36
N PRO A 65 -2.32 17.58 -4.30
CA PRO A 65 -3.54 17.10 -4.95
C PRO A 65 -3.38 15.68 -5.52
N GLU A 66 -2.21 15.35 -6.07
CA GLU A 66 -1.89 14.04 -6.63
C GLU A 66 -1.78 12.96 -5.53
N ALA A 67 -1.12 13.29 -4.41
CA ALA A 67 -0.99 12.36 -3.29
C ALA A 67 -2.33 12.12 -2.58
N VAL A 68 -3.16 13.16 -2.48
CA VAL A 68 -4.53 13.04 -2.00
C VAL A 68 -5.35 12.18 -2.95
N ALA A 69 -5.29 12.45 -4.26
CA ALA A 69 -6.00 11.67 -5.27
C ALA A 69 -5.60 10.18 -5.23
N ARG A 70 -4.32 9.85 -5.04
CA ARG A 70 -3.87 8.46 -4.89
C ARG A 70 -4.40 7.78 -3.62
N ARG A 71 -4.53 8.51 -2.52
CA ARG A 71 -5.05 7.96 -1.27
C ARG A 71 -6.55 7.75 -1.26
N ILE A 72 -7.30 8.61 -1.95
CA ILE A 72 -8.74 8.49 -2.11
C ILE A 72 -9.12 7.73 -3.38
N GLN A 73 -8.14 7.21 -4.13
CA GLN A 73 -8.40 6.37 -5.28
C GLN A 73 -9.25 5.18 -4.83
N PRO A 74 -10.41 4.96 -5.46
CA PRO A 74 -11.25 3.82 -5.09
C PRO A 74 -10.45 2.53 -5.26
N VAL A 75 -10.42 1.72 -4.19
CA VAL A 75 -9.80 0.39 -4.19
C VAL A 75 -10.75 -0.56 -4.92
N GLY A 76 -10.81 -0.45 -6.22
CA GLY A 76 -11.70 -1.20 -7.09
C GLY A 76 -12.76 -0.30 -7.74
N ALA A 77 -13.03 -0.55 -8.99
CA ALA A 77 -14.18 0.01 -9.67
C ALA A 77 -15.39 -0.88 -9.35
N VAL A 78 -16.39 -0.33 -8.68
CA VAL A 78 -17.72 -0.96 -8.66
C VAL A 78 -18.36 -0.61 -10.00
N GLU A 79 -18.26 -1.52 -10.95
CA GLU A 79 -19.07 -1.47 -12.16
C GLU A 79 -20.52 -1.81 -11.75
N VAL A 80 -21.33 -0.78 -11.54
CA VAL A 80 -22.78 -0.97 -11.37
C VAL A 80 -23.32 -1.35 -12.74
N GLN A 81 -23.44 -2.64 -13.00
CA GLN A 81 -24.24 -3.12 -14.11
C GLN A 81 -25.70 -2.77 -13.82
N LEU A 82 -26.18 -1.70 -14.49
CA LEU A 82 -27.60 -1.41 -14.50
C LEU A 82 -28.30 -2.64 -15.11
N ALA A 83 -29.30 -3.19 -14.39
CA ALA A 83 -30.09 -4.35 -14.80
C ALA A 83 -30.98 -4.02 -16.02
N GLY A 84 -30.42 -3.56 -17.11
CA GLY A 84 -31.09 -3.16 -18.32
C GLY A 84 -30.20 -3.16 -19.56
N GLU A 85 -28.89 -3.15 -19.39
CA GLU A 85 -27.97 -3.40 -20.49
C GLU A 85 -27.61 -4.90 -20.48
N ALA A 86 -28.17 -5.63 -21.41
CA ALA A 86 -27.73 -6.97 -21.75
C ALA A 86 -26.30 -6.86 -22.33
N THR A 87 -25.32 -6.57 -21.47
CA THR A 87 -23.92 -6.71 -21.82
C THR A 87 -23.70 -8.16 -22.20
N ALA A 88 -23.25 -8.39 -23.43
CA ALA A 88 -22.96 -9.72 -23.92
C ALA A 88 -22.09 -10.44 -22.87
N LEU A 89 -22.53 -11.60 -22.38
CA LEU A 89 -21.82 -12.41 -21.39
C LEU A 89 -20.37 -12.58 -21.83
N LYS A 90 -19.46 -12.36 -20.90
CA LYS A 90 -18.03 -12.51 -21.18
C LYS A 90 -17.71 -13.96 -21.53
N SER A 91 -16.76 -14.15 -22.43
CA SER A 91 -16.31 -15.48 -22.83
C SER A 91 -15.57 -16.17 -21.68
N GLY A 92 -15.55 -17.50 -21.71
CA GLY A 92 -14.83 -18.29 -20.69
C GLY A 92 -13.35 -17.92 -20.58
N GLU A 93 -12.70 -17.58 -21.71
CA GLU A 93 -11.31 -17.12 -21.71
C GLU A 93 -11.13 -15.77 -21.00
N GLN A 94 -12.04 -14.82 -21.24
CA GLN A 94 -11.99 -13.51 -20.62
C GLN A 94 -12.18 -13.62 -19.09
N VAL A 95 -13.14 -14.41 -18.64
CA VAL A 95 -13.37 -14.65 -17.22
C VAL A 95 -12.19 -15.38 -16.59
N PHE A 96 -11.63 -16.38 -17.26
CA PHE A 96 -10.41 -17.06 -16.81
C PHE A 96 -9.27 -16.09 -16.59
N LYS A 97 -8.96 -15.21 -17.53
CA LYS A 97 -7.88 -14.23 -17.44
C LYS A 97 -8.06 -13.26 -16.26
N ASN A 98 -9.29 -12.85 -16.03
CA ASN A 98 -9.58 -11.82 -15.02
C ASN A 98 -9.67 -12.36 -13.58
N GLN A 99 -10.15 -13.60 -13.40
CA GLN A 99 -10.46 -14.11 -12.06
C GLN A 99 -9.74 -15.42 -11.71
N CYS A 100 -9.59 -16.34 -12.65
CA CYS A 100 -9.09 -17.68 -12.37
C CYS A 100 -7.58 -17.82 -12.55
N ALA A 101 -6.98 -17.02 -13.44
CA ALA A 101 -5.58 -17.14 -13.87
C ALA A 101 -4.57 -16.96 -12.73
N ALA A 102 -4.87 -16.17 -11.72
CA ALA A 102 -4.00 -15.94 -10.58
C ALA A 102 -3.51 -17.26 -9.94
N CYS A 103 -4.41 -18.22 -9.80
CA CYS A 103 -4.10 -19.54 -9.25
C CYS A 103 -3.92 -20.60 -10.33
N HIS A 104 -4.84 -20.66 -11.32
CA HIS A 104 -4.87 -21.75 -12.30
C HIS A 104 -3.82 -21.62 -13.42
N ALA A 105 -3.31 -20.43 -13.74
CA ALA A 105 -2.21 -20.30 -14.68
C ALA A 105 -0.86 -20.75 -14.08
N THR A 106 -0.66 -20.51 -12.80
CA THR A 106 0.60 -20.80 -12.10
C THR A 106 0.60 -22.15 -11.40
N GLY A 107 -0.57 -22.69 -11.03
CA GLY A 107 -0.72 -23.87 -10.19
C GLY A 107 -0.60 -23.58 -8.69
N ALA A 108 -0.83 -22.31 -8.29
CA ALA A 108 -0.75 -21.90 -6.89
C ALA A 108 -1.71 -22.72 -6.03
N ALA A 109 -1.28 -23.04 -4.80
CA ALA A 109 -2.05 -23.86 -3.85
C ALA A 109 -2.58 -25.21 -4.40
N GLY A 110 -1.89 -25.78 -5.40
CA GLY A 110 -2.31 -27.02 -6.03
C GLY A 110 -3.45 -26.90 -7.04
N ALA A 111 -3.72 -25.67 -7.53
CA ALA A 111 -4.72 -25.44 -8.57
C ALA A 111 -4.34 -26.16 -9.88
N PRO A 112 -5.24 -26.93 -10.50
CA PRO A 112 -4.95 -27.60 -11.76
C PRO A 112 -4.82 -26.58 -12.89
N LYS A 113 -3.72 -26.66 -13.66
CA LYS A 113 -3.48 -25.74 -14.78
C LYS A 113 -4.30 -26.15 -15.99
N PRO A 114 -4.81 -25.20 -16.79
CA PRO A 114 -5.36 -25.52 -18.11
C PRO A 114 -4.30 -26.22 -18.97
N GLY A 115 -4.69 -27.28 -19.67
CA GLY A 115 -3.78 -28.14 -20.44
C GLY A 115 -3.19 -29.32 -19.68
N ASP A 116 -3.22 -29.33 -18.36
CA ASP A 116 -2.79 -30.48 -17.56
C ASP A 116 -3.88 -31.56 -17.52
N THR A 117 -3.89 -32.40 -18.55
CA THR A 117 -4.87 -33.49 -18.68
C THR A 117 -4.85 -34.49 -17.52
N ALA A 118 -3.69 -34.73 -16.94
CA ALA A 118 -3.55 -35.65 -15.80
C ALA A 118 -4.23 -35.10 -14.54
N ALA A 119 -4.00 -33.84 -14.22
CA ALA A 119 -4.63 -33.17 -13.10
C ALA A 119 -6.16 -32.98 -13.33
N TRP A 120 -6.60 -32.78 -14.56
CA TRP A 120 -7.99 -32.57 -14.89
C TRP A 120 -8.80 -33.87 -15.07
N ALA A 121 -8.17 -34.97 -15.48
CA ALA A 121 -8.89 -36.21 -15.76
C ALA A 121 -9.82 -36.69 -14.62
N PRO A 122 -9.42 -36.76 -13.35
CA PRO A 122 -10.33 -37.14 -12.27
C PRO A 122 -11.45 -36.14 -12.03
N ARG A 123 -11.21 -34.84 -12.33
CA ARG A 123 -12.19 -33.75 -12.17
C ARG A 123 -13.23 -33.77 -13.29
N VAL A 124 -12.80 -33.91 -14.53
CA VAL A 124 -13.68 -33.99 -15.70
C VAL A 124 -14.64 -35.17 -15.59
N LYS A 125 -14.20 -36.31 -15.02
CA LYS A 125 -15.04 -37.47 -14.77
C LYS A 125 -16.24 -37.19 -13.84
N THR A 126 -16.16 -36.17 -12.97
CA THR A 126 -17.28 -35.81 -12.10
C THR A 126 -18.39 -35.03 -12.82
N GLY A 127 -18.13 -34.60 -14.05
CA GLY A 127 -19.07 -33.85 -14.87
C GLY A 127 -19.07 -32.35 -14.64
N TYR A 128 -19.67 -31.62 -15.56
CA TYR A 128 -19.70 -30.15 -15.55
C TYR A 128 -20.33 -29.57 -14.29
N GLU A 129 -21.47 -30.09 -13.85
CA GLU A 129 -22.21 -29.57 -12.68
C GLU A 129 -21.39 -29.65 -11.38
N ALA A 130 -20.61 -30.70 -11.20
CA ALA A 130 -19.75 -30.85 -10.04
C ALA A 130 -18.57 -29.84 -10.09
N LEU A 131 -18.04 -29.58 -11.28
CA LEU A 131 -16.99 -28.58 -11.50
C LEU A 131 -17.53 -27.17 -11.27
N LEU A 132 -18.68 -26.85 -11.79
CA LEU A 132 -19.36 -25.57 -11.58
C LEU A 132 -19.65 -25.33 -10.10
N THR A 133 -20.24 -26.34 -9.42
CA THR A 133 -20.49 -26.25 -7.97
C THR A 133 -19.22 -26.01 -7.18
N ALA A 134 -18.11 -26.69 -7.53
CA ALA A 134 -16.81 -26.45 -6.88
C ALA A 134 -16.28 -25.05 -7.13
N ALA A 135 -16.52 -24.49 -8.30
CA ALA A 135 -16.13 -23.12 -8.61
C ALA A 135 -16.98 -22.09 -7.84
N LEU A 136 -18.29 -22.27 -7.83
CA LEU A 136 -19.23 -21.32 -7.19
C LEU A 136 -19.11 -21.34 -5.66
N LYS A 137 -18.97 -22.52 -5.05
CA LYS A 137 -18.95 -22.69 -3.58
C LYS A 137 -17.55 -22.75 -2.99
N GLY A 138 -16.53 -22.87 -3.83
CA GLY A 138 -15.17 -23.12 -3.40
C GLY A 138 -14.88 -24.59 -3.07
N LYS A 139 -13.62 -24.98 -3.11
CA LYS A 139 -13.16 -26.34 -2.76
C LYS A 139 -11.73 -26.34 -2.24
N GLY A 140 -11.53 -26.70 -0.98
CA GLY A 140 -10.21 -26.72 -0.36
C GLY A 140 -9.60 -25.32 -0.30
N ALA A 141 -8.45 -25.12 -0.95
CA ALA A 141 -7.79 -23.80 -1.02
C ALA A 141 -8.44 -22.85 -2.05
N MET A 142 -9.33 -23.33 -2.88
CA MET A 142 -10.06 -22.50 -3.86
C MET A 142 -11.21 -21.79 -3.15
N SER A 143 -11.20 -20.46 -3.14
CA SER A 143 -12.30 -19.65 -2.62
C SER A 143 -13.55 -19.74 -3.50
N ALA A 144 -14.72 -19.49 -2.90
CA ALA A 144 -15.99 -19.41 -3.63
C ALA A 144 -15.96 -18.24 -4.63
N GLN A 145 -16.46 -18.50 -5.85
CA GLN A 145 -16.51 -17.51 -6.92
C GLN A 145 -17.94 -17.03 -7.20
N GLY A 146 -18.96 -17.68 -6.64
CA GLY A 146 -20.34 -17.25 -6.77
C GLY A 146 -20.61 -15.92 -6.07
N GLY A 147 -21.50 -15.10 -6.65
CA GLY A 147 -21.85 -13.79 -6.10
C GLY A 147 -20.79 -12.71 -6.26
N GLY A 148 -19.74 -12.96 -7.04
CA GLY A 148 -18.66 -12.00 -7.34
C GLY A 148 -18.96 -11.10 -8.55
N ALA A 149 -17.90 -10.65 -9.21
CA ALA A 149 -17.98 -9.74 -10.36
C ALA A 149 -18.56 -10.38 -11.63
N PHE A 150 -18.60 -11.70 -11.71
CA PHE A 150 -19.11 -12.46 -12.85
C PHE A 150 -20.32 -13.28 -12.43
N SER A 151 -21.28 -13.39 -13.35
CA SER A 151 -22.45 -14.24 -13.15
C SER A 151 -22.08 -15.74 -13.10
N ASP A 152 -22.93 -16.57 -12.52
CA ASP A 152 -22.73 -18.03 -12.45
C ASP A 152 -22.55 -18.65 -13.84
N VAL A 153 -23.21 -18.10 -14.85
CA VAL A 153 -23.07 -18.54 -16.25
C VAL A 153 -21.67 -18.21 -16.78
N GLU A 154 -21.17 -17.03 -16.51
CA GLU A 154 -19.81 -16.60 -16.91
C GLU A 154 -18.72 -17.41 -16.18
N ILE A 155 -18.91 -17.67 -14.89
CA ILE A 155 -18.04 -18.60 -14.14
C ILE A 155 -18.09 -20.00 -14.79
N GLY A 156 -19.29 -20.47 -15.15
CA GLY A 156 -19.46 -21.73 -15.86
C GLY A 156 -18.71 -21.79 -17.19
N ARG A 157 -18.71 -20.70 -17.97
CA ARG A 157 -17.93 -20.59 -19.20
C ARG A 157 -16.43 -20.71 -18.94
N ALA A 158 -15.91 -20.09 -17.87
CA ALA A 158 -14.51 -20.22 -17.50
C ALA A 158 -14.15 -21.65 -17.07
N VAL A 159 -15.03 -22.33 -16.36
CA VAL A 159 -14.89 -23.77 -16.01
C VAL A 159 -14.80 -24.61 -17.26
N VAL A 160 -15.72 -24.42 -18.22
CA VAL A 160 -15.73 -25.12 -19.51
C VAL A 160 -14.45 -24.83 -20.29
N TYR A 161 -14.02 -23.58 -20.36
CA TYR A 161 -12.76 -23.18 -21.00
C TYR A 161 -11.58 -23.97 -20.45
N MET A 162 -11.36 -23.96 -19.13
CA MET A 162 -10.25 -24.68 -18.50
C MET A 162 -10.34 -26.19 -18.69
N ALA A 163 -11.50 -26.76 -18.53
CA ALA A 163 -11.73 -28.20 -18.69
C ALA A 163 -11.49 -28.66 -20.14
N ASN A 164 -11.99 -27.92 -21.11
CA ASN A 164 -11.85 -28.25 -22.54
C ASN A 164 -10.40 -28.10 -23.00
N GLN A 165 -9.65 -27.10 -22.52
CA GLN A 165 -8.21 -27.00 -22.72
C GLN A 165 -7.46 -28.23 -22.17
N SER A 166 -8.07 -28.96 -21.24
CA SER A 166 -7.46 -30.10 -20.56
C SER A 166 -8.05 -31.44 -20.99
N GLY A 167 -8.72 -31.46 -22.13
CA GLY A 167 -9.22 -32.70 -22.77
C GLY A 167 -10.69 -33.05 -22.50
N ALA A 168 -11.46 -32.18 -21.83
CA ALA A 168 -12.91 -32.31 -21.77
C ALA A 168 -13.58 -31.88 -23.09
N LYS A 169 -14.87 -32.14 -23.20
CA LYS A 169 -15.74 -31.71 -24.31
C LYS A 169 -17.09 -31.27 -23.74
N PHE A 170 -17.07 -30.20 -22.94
CA PHE A 170 -18.30 -29.63 -22.41
C PHE A 170 -18.81 -28.52 -23.32
N ASP A 171 -20.12 -28.39 -23.44
CA ASP A 171 -20.74 -27.28 -24.14
C ASP A 171 -20.65 -26.00 -23.30
N GLU A 172 -20.46 -24.87 -23.96
CA GLU A 172 -20.39 -23.57 -23.28
C GLU A 172 -21.81 -23.15 -22.84
N PRO A 173 -22.00 -22.81 -21.54
CA PRO A 173 -23.32 -22.43 -21.04
C PRO A 173 -23.79 -21.13 -21.66
N GLN A 174 -25.04 -21.10 -22.08
CA GLN A 174 -25.70 -19.95 -22.66
C GLN A 174 -26.46 -19.16 -21.59
N ALA A 175 -26.73 -17.87 -21.88
CA ALA A 175 -27.62 -17.09 -21.03
C ALA A 175 -29.02 -17.78 -20.95
N PRO A 176 -29.68 -17.74 -19.78
CA PRO A 176 -31.08 -18.14 -19.70
C PRO A 176 -31.91 -17.34 -20.72
N ALA A 177 -32.78 -18.02 -21.45
CA ALA A 177 -33.57 -17.40 -22.51
C ALA A 177 -34.44 -16.20 -22.06
N ALA A 178 -34.74 -16.09 -20.76
CA ALA A 178 -35.46 -14.97 -20.18
C ALA A 178 -34.65 -13.64 -20.17
N ALA A 179 -33.33 -13.70 -20.17
CA ALA A 179 -32.49 -12.51 -20.25
C ALA A 179 -32.35 -11.97 -21.69
N ALA A 180 -32.51 -12.83 -22.69
CA ALA A 180 -32.46 -12.41 -24.09
C ALA A 180 -33.80 -11.73 -24.55
N SER A 181 -34.89 -11.95 -23.84
CA SER A 181 -36.20 -11.37 -24.18
C SER A 181 -36.44 -9.97 -23.64
N ALA A 182 -35.61 -9.49 -22.73
CA ALA A 182 -35.69 -8.14 -22.14
C ALA A 182 -34.92 -7.08 -22.93
N ALA A 183 -34.22 -7.49 -24.01
CA ALA A 183 -33.35 -6.63 -24.82
C ALA A 183 -33.94 -6.25 -26.19
N ASN A 184 -35.29 -6.46 -26.38
CA ASN A 184 -35.95 -6.13 -27.65
C ASN A 184 -37.06 -5.12 -27.43
#